data_987c627027cf29d9c5e958e0922e7dd0
#
_entry.id   987c627027cf29d9c5e958e0922e7dd0
#
_cell.length_a   1.000
_cell.length_b   1.000
_cell.length_c   1.000
_cell.angle_alpha   90.00
_cell.angle_beta   90.00
_cell.angle_gamma   90.00
#
_symmetry.space_group_name_H-M   'P 1'
#
loop_
_entity.id
_entity.type
_entity.pdbx_description
1 polymer ?
#
loop_
_entity_poly.entity_id
_entity_poly.type
_entity_poly.pdbx_seq_one_letter_code
_entity_poly.pdbx_strand_id
1 'polypeptide(L)'
;MQNENPKRVWLYARIPGNDVETLRCIRECAAKAQQDNCNIVGTSTDERPGWLLRPGYREMMRQVKAGKIDCIHIYRMRQISGKEQHLFRFFQQVMQHGVKVVTLEYSLRDRLHEYRLGMKIENYAARHKLP
;
A
#
# COMPACT_ATOMS: atom_id res chain seq x y z
N MET A 1 -7.44 -25.48 6.48
CA MET A 1 -8.76 -24.84 6.51
C MET A 1 -8.85 -23.84 5.38
N GLN A 2 -9.86 -23.95 4.55
CA GLN A 2 -10.04 -23.01 3.47
C GLN A 2 -10.54 -21.68 4.00
N ASN A 3 -10.00 -20.62 3.45
CA ASN A 3 -10.46 -19.28 3.77
C ASN A 3 -11.72 -18.99 2.95
N GLU A 4 -12.89 -18.99 3.61
CA GLU A 4 -14.17 -18.78 2.94
C GLU A 4 -14.29 -17.36 2.40
N ASN A 5 -13.55 -16.40 3.01
CA ASN A 5 -13.54 -15.01 2.59
C ASN A 5 -12.12 -14.60 2.21
N PRO A 6 -11.74 -14.82 0.94
CA PRO A 6 -10.41 -14.41 0.52
C PRO A 6 -10.22 -12.91 0.68
N LYS A 7 -8.99 -12.50 1.00
CA LYS A 7 -8.65 -11.09 1.16
C LYS A 7 -8.88 -10.36 -0.16
N ARG A 8 -9.50 -9.19 -0.06
CA ARG A 8 -9.74 -8.30 -1.21
C ARG A 8 -8.53 -7.40 -1.35
N VAL A 9 -7.83 -7.52 -2.46
CA VAL A 9 -6.54 -6.87 -2.68
C VAL A 9 -6.64 -5.81 -3.76
N TRP A 10 -6.02 -4.67 -3.48
CA TRP A 10 -5.77 -3.62 -4.47
C TRP A 10 -4.29 -3.63 -4.82
N LEU A 11 -3.99 -3.55 -6.12
CA LEU A 11 -2.61 -3.48 -6.62
C LEU A 11 -2.29 -2.06 -6.99
N TYR A 12 -1.14 -1.58 -6.55
CA TYR A 12 -0.69 -0.23 -6.87
C TYR A 12 0.77 -0.23 -7.26
N ALA A 13 1.10 0.52 -8.31
CA ALA A 13 2.48 0.71 -8.74
C ALA A 13 2.68 2.11 -9.29
N ARG A 14 3.91 2.62 -9.13
CA ARG A 14 4.29 3.93 -9.63
C ARG A 14 5.80 3.99 -9.81
N ILE A 15 6.22 4.11 -11.07
CA ILE A 15 7.61 4.42 -11.41
C ILE A 15 7.55 5.53 -12.45
N PRO A 16 7.72 6.80 -12.04
CA PRO A 16 7.54 7.93 -12.95
C PRO A 16 8.43 7.82 -14.18
N GLY A 17 7.81 8.00 -15.35
CA GLY A 17 8.51 7.95 -16.61
C GLY A 17 8.87 6.56 -17.11
N ASN A 18 8.40 5.50 -16.44
CA ASN A 18 8.73 4.14 -16.86
C ASN A 18 7.50 3.21 -16.77
N ASP A 19 6.68 3.25 -17.81
CA ASP A 19 5.45 2.46 -17.85
C ASP A 19 5.69 0.96 -17.89
N VAL A 20 6.77 0.54 -18.57
CA VAL A 20 7.12 -0.87 -18.68
C VAL A 20 7.41 -1.46 -17.31
N GLU A 21 8.23 -0.77 -16.52
CA GLU A 21 8.55 -1.20 -15.16
C GLU A 21 7.34 -1.12 -14.23
N THR A 22 6.50 -0.10 -14.39
CA THR A 22 5.26 0.02 -13.61
C THR A 22 4.36 -1.20 -13.85
N LEU A 23 4.18 -1.59 -15.10
CA LEU A 23 3.37 -2.76 -15.44
C LEU A 23 4.01 -4.06 -14.95
N ARG A 24 5.35 -4.15 -15.00
CA ARG A 24 6.05 -5.31 -14.44
C ARG A 24 5.76 -5.44 -12.95
N CYS A 25 5.81 -4.34 -12.20
CA CYS A 25 5.50 -4.35 -10.78
C CYS A 25 4.06 -4.80 -10.51
N ILE A 26 3.11 -4.34 -11.32
CA ILE A 26 1.72 -4.78 -11.19
C ILE A 26 1.60 -6.28 -11.42
N ARG A 27 2.27 -6.82 -12.45
CA ARG A 27 2.23 -8.25 -12.73
C ARG A 27 2.81 -9.08 -11.59
N GLU A 28 3.93 -8.62 -11.01
CA GLU A 28 4.54 -9.30 -9.86
C GLU A 28 3.59 -9.27 -8.65
N CYS A 29 2.95 -8.14 -8.40
CA CYS A 29 1.98 -8.02 -7.32
C CYS A 29 0.76 -8.91 -7.55
N ALA A 30 0.29 -9.01 -8.79
CA ALA A 30 -0.82 -9.89 -9.14
C ALA A 30 -0.45 -11.37 -8.92
N ALA A 31 0.76 -11.76 -9.32
CA ALA A 31 1.24 -13.13 -9.11
C ALA A 31 1.29 -13.47 -7.62
N LYS A 32 1.77 -12.55 -6.80
CA LYS A 32 1.82 -12.74 -5.34
C LYS A 32 0.41 -12.89 -4.77
N ALA A 33 -0.53 -12.06 -5.20
CA ALA A 33 -1.92 -12.14 -4.74
C ALA A 33 -2.55 -13.48 -5.10
N GLN A 34 -2.32 -13.96 -6.31
CA GLN A 34 -2.82 -15.25 -6.76
C GLN A 34 -2.19 -16.40 -5.96
N GLN A 35 -0.89 -16.33 -5.71
CA GLN A 35 -0.19 -17.31 -4.91
C GLN A 35 -0.76 -17.41 -3.49
N ASP A 36 -1.17 -16.28 -2.92
CA ASP A 36 -1.74 -16.21 -1.58
C ASP A 36 -3.26 -16.40 -1.55
N ASN A 37 -3.84 -16.77 -2.69
CA ASN A 37 -5.29 -17.02 -2.83
C ASN A 37 -6.12 -15.78 -2.46
N CYS A 38 -5.62 -14.60 -2.82
CA CYS A 38 -6.32 -13.35 -2.62
C CYS A 38 -7.18 -13.01 -3.83
N ASN A 39 -8.22 -12.22 -3.62
CA ASN A 39 -9.10 -11.75 -4.67
C ASN A 39 -8.67 -10.33 -5.07
N ILE A 40 -8.19 -10.17 -6.31
CA ILE A 40 -7.79 -8.86 -6.81
C ILE A 40 -9.05 -8.09 -7.22
N VAL A 41 -9.37 -7.03 -6.48
CA VAL A 41 -10.60 -6.26 -6.71
C VAL A 41 -10.34 -4.98 -7.50
N GLY A 42 -9.09 -4.57 -7.64
CA GLY A 42 -8.76 -3.41 -8.44
C GLY A 42 -7.27 -3.16 -8.53
N THR A 43 -6.92 -2.29 -9.46
CA THR A 43 -5.54 -1.93 -9.77
C THR A 43 -5.49 -0.47 -10.18
N SER A 44 -4.48 0.25 -9.71
CA SER A 44 -4.24 1.60 -10.20
C SER A 44 -2.74 1.89 -10.28
N THR A 45 -2.38 2.83 -11.13
CA THR A 45 -1.00 3.26 -11.32
C THR A 45 -0.97 4.78 -11.44
N ASP A 46 0.20 5.34 -11.17
CA ASP A 46 0.46 6.75 -11.43
C ASP A 46 1.76 6.89 -12.21
N GLU A 47 1.81 7.87 -13.10
CA GLU A 47 2.92 8.04 -14.04
C GLU A 47 3.74 9.29 -13.75
N ARG A 48 3.17 10.26 -13.06
CA ARG A 48 3.83 11.54 -12.87
C ARG A 48 4.64 11.58 -11.58
N PRO A 49 5.78 12.28 -11.60
CA PRO A 49 6.52 12.53 -10.36
C PRO A 49 5.76 13.52 -9.46
N GLY A 50 6.13 13.55 -8.19
CA GLY A 50 5.54 14.44 -7.21
C GLY A 50 4.36 13.81 -6.50
N TRP A 51 3.79 14.56 -5.56
CA TRP A 51 2.74 14.06 -4.68
C TRP A 51 1.34 14.50 -5.11
N LEU A 52 1.22 15.63 -5.83
CA LEU A 52 -0.08 16.26 -6.07
C LEU A 52 -0.92 15.59 -7.15
N LEU A 53 -0.30 15.09 -8.22
CA LEU A 53 -1.02 14.53 -9.36
C LEU A 53 -0.95 13.01 -9.34
N ARG A 54 -1.70 12.41 -8.42
CA ARG A 54 -1.71 10.97 -8.23
C ARG A 54 -3.14 10.42 -8.16
N PRO A 55 -3.85 10.42 -9.29
CA PRO A 55 -5.23 9.91 -9.31
C PRO A 55 -5.32 8.44 -8.96
N GLY A 56 -4.33 7.62 -9.31
CA GLY A 56 -4.31 6.20 -8.95
C GLY A 56 -4.17 5.99 -7.44
N TYR A 57 -3.32 6.76 -6.80
CA TYR A 57 -3.19 6.72 -5.35
C TYR A 57 -4.49 7.16 -4.67
N ARG A 58 -5.10 8.23 -5.16
CA ARG A 58 -6.36 8.72 -4.59
C ARG A 58 -7.48 7.71 -4.74
N GLU A 59 -7.53 7.01 -5.89
CA GLU A 59 -8.52 5.96 -6.10
C GLU A 59 -8.33 4.83 -5.10
N MET A 60 -7.10 4.37 -4.92
CA MET A 60 -6.77 3.35 -3.93
C MET A 60 -7.22 3.77 -2.53
N MET A 61 -6.89 5.01 -2.13
CA MET A 61 -7.25 5.49 -0.79
C MET A 61 -8.76 5.66 -0.62
N ARG A 62 -9.47 5.96 -1.71
CA ARG A 62 -10.94 6.00 -1.68
C ARG A 62 -11.51 4.63 -1.36
N GLN A 63 -10.92 3.57 -1.95
CA GLN A 63 -11.35 2.20 -1.67
C GLN A 63 -11.03 1.79 -0.22
N VAL A 64 -9.89 2.23 0.31
CA VAL A 64 -9.53 2.01 1.71
C VAL A 64 -10.60 2.62 2.62
N LYS A 65 -10.93 3.88 2.40
CA LYS A 65 -11.89 4.60 3.24
C LYS A 65 -13.31 4.04 3.13
N ALA A 66 -13.64 3.49 1.96
CA ALA A 66 -14.96 2.89 1.74
C ALA A 66 -15.07 1.47 2.28
N GLY A 67 -14.01 0.91 2.84
CA GLY A 67 -14.03 -0.45 3.40
C GLY A 67 -14.12 -1.54 2.35
N LYS A 68 -13.68 -1.27 1.12
CA LYS A 68 -13.82 -2.20 0.00
C LYS A 68 -12.62 -3.09 -0.23
N ILE A 69 -11.53 -2.88 0.49
CA ILE A 69 -10.33 -3.69 0.35
C ILE A 69 -9.78 -4.07 1.73
N ASP A 70 -9.07 -5.18 1.78
CA ASP A 70 -8.46 -5.71 3.00
C ASP A 70 -6.95 -5.56 2.99
N CYS A 71 -6.36 -5.45 1.79
CA CYS A 71 -4.92 -5.48 1.61
C CYS A 71 -4.53 -4.67 0.37
N ILE A 72 -3.37 -4.06 0.44
CA ILE A 72 -2.74 -3.38 -0.69
C ILE A 72 -1.43 -4.11 -0.97
N HIS A 73 -1.21 -4.50 -2.24
CA HIS A 73 0.08 -5.04 -2.68
C HIS A 73 0.81 -3.97 -3.47
N ILE A 74 2.04 -3.68 -3.06
CA ILE A 74 2.97 -2.80 -3.78
C ILE A 74 4.31 -3.51 -3.91
N TYR A 75 5.06 -3.18 -4.95
CA TYR A 75 6.36 -3.79 -5.15
C TYR A 75 7.39 -3.25 -4.16
N ARG A 76 7.42 -1.93 -4.00
CA ARG A 76 8.32 -1.24 -3.04
C ARG A 76 7.59 -0.12 -2.34
N MET A 77 7.93 0.10 -1.08
CA MET A 77 7.35 1.16 -0.27
C MET A 77 7.55 2.55 -0.88
N ARG A 78 8.67 2.79 -1.52
CA ARG A 78 8.95 4.09 -2.15
C ARG A 78 8.01 4.41 -3.31
N GLN A 79 7.28 3.45 -3.83
CA GLN A 79 6.26 3.71 -4.84
C GLN A 79 5.06 4.47 -4.27
N ILE A 80 4.85 4.39 -2.96
CA ILE A 80 3.93 5.28 -2.27
C ILE A 80 4.58 6.66 -2.15
N SER A 81 5.75 6.73 -1.51
CA SER A 81 6.53 7.97 -1.40
C SER A 81 7.91 7.66 -0.85
N GLY A 82 8.88 8.51 -1.21
CA GLY A 82 10.19 8.51 -0.57
C GLY A 82 10.25 9.37 0.68
N LYS A 83 9.19 10.11 1.00
CA LYS A 83 9.17 11.03 2.14
C LYS A 83 8.47 10.39 3.34
N GLU A 84 9.12 10.47 4.50
CA GLU A 84 8.61 9.88 5.73
C GLU A 84 7.22 10.44 6.11
N GLN A 85 7.00 11.74 5.91
CA GLN A 85 5.72 12.37 6.22
C GLN A 85 4.57 11.74 5.45
N HIS A 86 4.78 11.49 4.16
CA HIS A 86 3.76 10.88 3.31
C HIS A 86 3.50 9.44 3.70
N LEU A 87 4.58 8.69 4.00
CA LEU A 87 4.47 7.30 4.43
C LEU A 87 3.75 7.19 5.78
N PHE A 88 4.06 8.09 6.71
CA PHE A 88 3.37 8.13 8.00
C PHE A 88 1.86 8.29 7.81
N ARG A 89 1.45 9.25 6.98
CA ARG A 89 0.04 9.51 6.71
C ARG A 89 -0.63 8.33 6.03
N PHE A 90 0.06 7.73 5.07
CA PHE A 90 -0.45 6.56 4.37
C PHE A 90 -0.70 5.40 5.33
N PHE A 91 0.31 5.02 6.11
CA PHE A 91 0.18 3.91 7.04
C PHE A 91 -0.84 4.18 8.14
N GLN A 92 -0.92 5.42 8.61
CA GLN A 92 -1.93 5.79 9.59
C GLN A 92 -3.34 5.54 9.06
N GLN A 93 -3.60 5.95 7.82
CA GLN A 93 -4.91 5.78 7.20
C GLN A 93 -5.25 4.32 6.96
N VAL A 94 -4.32 3.55 6.42
CA VAL A 94 -4.59 2.13 6.15
C VAL A 94 -4.78 1.35 7.45
N MET A 95 -4.01 1.65 8.48
CA MET A 95 -4.17 1.00 9.79
C MET A 95 -5.50 1.34 10.44
N GLN A 96 -5.95 2.59 10.33
CA GLN A 96 -7.25 3.01 10.88
C GLN A 96 -8.41 2.24 10.24
N HIS A 97 -8.25 1.82 8.99
CA HIS A 97 -9.29 1.11 8.25
C HIS A 97 -9.06 -0.40 8.19
N GLY A 98 -8.10 -0.89 8.97
CA GLY A 98 -7.82 -2.33 9.05
C GLY A 98 -7.22 -2.92 7.78
N VAL A 99 -6.61 -2.10 6.93
CA VAL A 99 -6.01 -2.55 5.68
C VAL A 99 -4.54 -2.87 5.90
N LYS A 100 -4.10 -4.02 5.42
CA LYS A 100 -2.69 -4.43 5.48
C LYS A 100 -1.98 -4.05 4.20
N VAL A 101 -0.69 -3.79 4.32
CA VAL A 101 0.17 -3.49 3.16
C VAL A 101 1.20 -4.59 3.02
N VAL A 102 1.27 -5.18 1.83
CA VAL A 102 2.26 -6.19 1.50
C VAL A 102 3.22 -5.58 0.46
N THR A 103 4.49 -5.56 0.79
CA THR A 103 5.56 -5.11 -0.09
C THR A 103 6.34 -6.33 -0.58
N LEU A 104 6.53 -6.44 -1.89
CA LEU A 104 7.17 -7.62 -2.47
C LEU A 104 8.69 -7.57 -2.32
N GLU A 105 9.26 -6.38 -2.39
CA GLU A 105 10.70 -6.23 -2.29
C GLU A 105 11.04 -5.38 -1.07
N TYR A 106 11.73 -6.01 -0.10
CA TYR A 106 12.16 -5.36 1.13
C TYR A 106 13.67 -5.39 1.23
N SER A 107 14.27 -4.21 1.42
CA SER A 107 15.63 -4.13 1.93
C SER A 107 15.58 -4.09 3.45
N LEU A 108 16.72 -4.34 4.10
CA LEU A 108 16.83 -4.15 5.54
C LEU A 108 16.49 -2.72 5.94
N ARG A 109 16.92 -1.77 5.13
CA ARG A 109 16.61 -0.35 5.34
C ARG A 109 15.10 -0.10 5.35
N ASP A 110 14.36 -0.71 4.41
CA ASP A 110 12.91 -0.53 4.33
C ASP A 110 12.22 -1.11 5.56
N ARG A 111 12.68 -2.26 6.05
CA ARG A 111 12.13 -2.88 7.26
C ARG A 111 12.34 -2.01 8.49
N LEU A 112 13.52 -1.44 8.64
CA LEU A 112 13.82 -0.55 9.76
C LEU A 112 12.96 0.71 9.68
N HIS A 113 12.80 1.25 8.49
CA HIS A 113 11.99 2.44 8.26
C HIS A 113 10.53 2.18 8.62
N GLU A 114 9.98 1.07 8.16
CA GLU A 114 8.61 0.66 8.47
C GLU A 114 8.39 0.48 9.97
N TYR A 115 9.34 -0.16 10.66
CA TYR A 115 9.28 -0.35 12.11
C TYR A 115 9.20 1.00 12.83
N ARG A 116 10.06 1.95 12.44
CA ARG A 116 10.07 3.29 13.03
C ARG A 116 8.76 4.02 12.79
N LEU A 117 8.21 3.91 11.59
CA LEU A 117 6.92 4.51 11.27
C LEU A 117 5.79 3.90 12.10
N GLY A 118 5.81 2.58 12.26
CA GLY A 118 4.81 1.89 13.09
C GLY A 118 4.84 2.39 14.52
N MET A 119 6.02 2.54 15.10
CA MET A 119 6.16 3.08 16.45
C MET A 119 5.64 4.51 16.56
N LYS A 120 5.92 5.35 15.57
CA LYS A 120 5.44 6.73 15.56
C LYS A 120 3.92 6.80 15.49
N ILE A 121 3.32 5.93 14.69
CA ILE A 121 1.86 5.87 14.55
C ILE A 121 1.23 5.41 15.87
N GLU A 122 1.77 4.39 16.50
CA GLU A 122 1.28 3.90 17.79
C GLU A 122 1.38 4.97 18.86
N ASN A 123 2.52 5.66 18.92
CA ASN A 123 2.72 6.72 19.89
C ASN A 123 1.74 7.89 19.66
N TYR A 124 1.52 8.23 18.41
CA TYR A 124 0.55 9.28 18.06
C TYR A 124 -0.86 8.89 18.51
N ALA A 125 -1.28 7.67 18.20
CA ALA A 125 -2.61 7.18 18.57
C ALA A 125 -2.79 7.17 20.09
N ALA A 126 -1.77 6.71 20.84
CA ALA A 126 -1.83 6.68 22.30
C ALA A 126 -1.98 8.09 22.89
N ARG A 127 -1.23 9.07 22.36
CA ARG A 127 -1.29 10.45 22.86
C ARG A 127 -2.61 11.14 22.54
N HIS A 128 -3.23 10.78 21.43
CA HIS A 128 -4.46 11.42 20.97
C HIS A 128 -5.70 10.58 21.24
N LYS A 129 -5.55 9.45 21.91
CA LYS A 129 -6.64 8.51 22.25
C LYS A 129 -7.48 8.15 21.03
N LEU A 130 -6.81 7.90 19.90
CA LEU A 130 -7.48 7.47 18.68
C LEU A 130 -7.91 6.01 18.79
N PRO A 131 -9.10 5.66 18.22
CA PRO A 131 -9.56 4.27 18.22
C PRO A 131 -8.71 3.34 17.37
#